data_b5be53ef872b4bb1df409f030b8675fa
#
_entry.id   b5be53ef872b4bb1df409f030b8675fa
#
_cell.length_a   1.000
_cell.length_b   1.000
_cell.length_c   1.000
_cell.angle_alpha   90.00
_cell.angle_beta   90.00
_cell.angle_gamma   90.00
#
_symmetry.space_group_name_H-M   'P 1'
#
loop_
_entity.id
_entity.type
_entity.pdbx_description
1 polymer ?
#
loop_
_entity_poly.entity_id
_entity_poly.type
_entity_poly.pdbx_seq_one_letter_code
_entity_poly.pdbx_strand_id
1 'polypeptide(L)'
;MEFKHQPVLLQECIEGLNIKENGIYVDGTLGGAGHSSKILEKLSSDGKLIGIDRDEEALNAAREKLKNYQNVTYIHGNHDNIVNILQSIGIKQVDGILLDLGVSSYQLDEKTRGFSYMQDSELDMRMNKNDELTAKKVINEYSEERLIKILEEYGEEKFAKRIVSKIVEQRKKEPIETTAQLVNIIKEAIPLSKQKQGHPAKRTFQAIRIEVNNEIEPLKQTVKDCINCLKPQGRLCIITFHSLEDRAVKEAYLEAQGKCTCPKDLPYCICGYVSLGNIVNKKPIVAEKEEQEENSRSKSAKLRIFEKAKN
;
A
#
# COMPACT_ATOMS: atom_id res chain seq x y z
N MET A 1 -1.96 -27.27 -9.10
CA MET A 1 -0.76 -26.39 -9.18
C MET A 1 -0.86 -25.43 -8.02
N GLU A 2 0.01 -25.56 -7.03
CA GLU A 2 0.17 -24.53 -5.97
C GLU A 2 0.73 -23.28 -6.64
N PHE A 3 -0.05 -22.24 -6.74
CA PHE A 3 0.44 -20.92 -7.14
C PHE A 3 1.36 -20.42 -6.03
N LYS A 4 2.66 -20.63 -6.18
CA LYS A 4 3.66 -19.99 -5.32
C LYS A 4 3.65 -18.50 -5.65
N HIS A 5 2.89 -17.72 -4.88
CA HIS A 5 2.98 -16.26 -4.92
C HIS A 5 4.39 -15.85 -4.53
N GLN A 6 5.16 -15.37 -5.50
CA GLN A 6 6.40 -14.65 -5.21
C GLN A 6 6.05 -13.21 -4.81
N PRO A 7 6.58 -12.73 -3.68
CA PRO A 7 6.45 -11.32 -3.30
C PRO A 7 7.07 -10.42 -4.38
N VAL A 8 6.46 -9.27 -4.62
CA VAL A 8 6.92 -8.31 -5.63
C VAL A 8 8.20 -7.63 -5.16
N LEU A 9 9.21 -7.51 -6.04
CA LEU A 9 10.50 -6.85 -5.75
C LEU A 9 11.18 -7.40 -4.48
N LEU A 10 11.08 -8.74 -4.27
CA LEU A 10 11.52 -9.39 -3.04
C LEU A 10 12.99 -9.15 -2.76
N GLN A 11 13.86 -9.41 -3.74
CA GLN A 11 15.29 -9.29 -3.57
C GLN A 11 15.69 -7.84 -3.30
N GLU A 12 15.13 -6.92 -4.05
CA GLU A 12 15.38 -5.48 -3.93
C GLU A 12 14.94 -4.92 -2.59
N CYS A 13 13.85 -5.45 -2.00
CA CYS A 13 13.41 -5.08 -0.66
C CYS A 13 14.39 -5.58 0.42
N ILE A 14 14.84 -6.82 0.31
CA ILE A 14 15.80 -7.41 1.27
C ILE A 14 17.15 -6.67 1.22
N GLU A 15 17.66 -6.36 0.05
CA GLU A 15 18.85 -5.55 -0.14
C GLU A 15 18.64 -4.11 0.32
N GLY A 16 17.48 -3.54 -0.01
CA GLY A 16 17.08 -2.19 0.39
C GLY A 16 17.03 -2.00 1.90
N LEU A 17 16.52 -2.97 2.64
CA LEU A 17 16.45 -2.95 4.10
C LEU A 17 17.81 -3.00 4.77
N ASN A 18 18.88 -3.49 4.10
CA ASN A 18 20.22 -3.65 4.65
C ASN A 18 20.23 -4.33 6.02
N ILE A 19 19.70 -5.56 6.04
CA ILE A 19 19.33 -6.28 7.26
C ILE A 19 20.55 -6.57 8.13
N LYS A 20 20.48 -6.20 9.42
CA LYS A 20 21.42 -6.56 10.48
C LYS A 20 20.87 -7.78 11.20
N GLU A 21 21.68 -8.80 11.44
CA GLU A 21 21.27 -10.08 12.03
C GLU A 21 20.50 -9.93 13.36
N ASN A 22 20.95 -9.02 14.23
CA ASN A 22 20.33 -8.76 15.54
C ASN A 22 19.39 -7.54 15.53
N GLY A 23 18.97 -7.07 14.35
CA GLY A 23 18.12 -5.90 14.18
C GLY A 23 16.65 -6.16 14.49
N ILE A 24 15.90 -5.08 14.64
CA ILE A 24 14.44 -5.09 14.81
C ILE A 24 13.82 -4.56 13.53
N TYR A 25 12.97 -5.36 12.91
CA TYR A 25 12.32 -5.01 11.64
C TYR A 25 10.80 -5.02 11.77
N VAL A 26 10.15 -4.16 11.01
CA VAL A 26 8.69 -4.11 10.88
C VAL A 26 8.31 -4.43 9.44
N ASP A 27 7.42 -5.38 9.24
CA ASP A 27 6.64 -5.53 8.04
C ASP A 27 5.24 -5.00 8.32
N GLY A 28 4.94 -3.79 7.84
CA GLY A 28 3.68 -3.10 8.12
C GLY A 28 2.52 -3.54 7.25
N THR A 29 2.77 -4.50 6.34
CA THR A 29 1.84 -5.06 5.35
C THR A 29 2.10 -6.55 5.21
N LEU A 30 1.99 -7.28 6.32
CA LEU A 30 2.47 -8.65 6.47
C LEU A 30 1.92 -9.60 5.39
N GLY A 31 0.64 -9.45 5.02
CA GLY A 31 -0.01 -10.26 4.00
C GLY A 31 0.24 -11.76 4.19
N GLY A 32 0.61 -12.44 3.11
CA GLY A 32 1.02 -13.85 3.15
C GLY A 32 2.45 -14.09 3.66
N ALA A 33 3.07 -13.13 4.33
CA ALA A 33 4.41 -13.20 4.93
C ALA A 33 5.53 -13.61 3.96
N GLY A 34 5.45 -13.17 2.70
CA GLY A 34 6.48 -13.48 1.71
C GLY A 34 7.79 -12.75 1.97
N HIS A 35 7.74 -11.42 2.09
CA HIS A 35 8.89 -10.60 2.47
C HIS A 35 9.38 -10.94 3.88
N SER A 36 8.45 -11.07 4.83
CA SER A 36 8.74 -11.41 6.23
C SER A 36 9.52 -12.69 6.38
N SER A 37 9.21 -13.73 5.60
CA SER A 37 9.96 -14.98 5.58
C SER A 37 11.43 -14.74 5.21
N LYS A 38 11.70 -13.91 4.21
CA LYS A 38 13.07 -13.59 3.77
C LYS A 38 13.81 -12.66 4.73
N ILE A 39 13.10 -11.77 5.42
CA ILE A 39 13.68 -10.99 6.51
C ILE A 39 14.14 -11.92 7.62
N LEU A 40 13.30 -12.86 8.04
CA LEU A 40 13.61 -13.82 9.12
C LEU A 40 14.79 -14.75 8.77
N GLU A 41 14.95 -15.15 7.52
CA GLU A 41 16.12 -15.93 7.06
C GLU A 41 17.45 -15.18 7.24
N LYS A 42 17.42 -13.84 7.34
CA LYS A 42 18.60 -13.00 7.58
C LYS A 42 18.79 -12.62 9.04
N LEU A 43 17.78 -12.83 9.88
CA LEU A 43 17.85 -12.52 11.30
C LEU A 43 18.40 -13.70 12.09
N SER A 44 19.18 -13.40 13.13
CA SER A 44 19.55 -14.35 14.16
C SER A 44 18.41 -14.57 15.16
N SER A 45 18.62 -15.42 16.15
CA SER A 45 17.68 -15.61 17.27
C SER A 45 17.41 -14.34 18.09
N ASP A 46 18.37 -13.41 18.12
CA ASP A 46 18.27 -12.14 18.86
C ASP A 46 17.60 -11.03 18.05
N GLY A 47 17.56 -11.18 16.72
CA GLY A 47 16.82 -10.29 15.83
C GLY A 47 15.31 -10.48 16.00
N LYS A 48 14.52 -9.42 15.70
CA LYS A 48 13.07 -9.43 15.88
C LYS A 48 12.34 -8.95 14.63
N LEU A 49 11.24 -9.61 14.32
CA LEU A 49 10.28 -9.18 13.31
C LEU A 49 8.94 -8.82 13.94
N ILE A 50 8.39 -7.69 13.58
CA ILE A 50 7.04 -7.25 13.95
C ILE A 50 6.23 -7.23 12.67
N GLY A 51 5.27 -8.13 12.54
CA GLY A 51 4.34 -8.18 11.41
C GLY A 51 3.03 -7.52 11.77
N ILE A 52 2.64 -6.51 11.00
CA ILE A 52 1.38 -5.77 11.17
C ILE A 52 0.51 -6.04 9.95
N ASP A 53 -0.76 -6.35 10.16
CA ASP A 53 -1.76 -6.37 9.10
C ASP A 53 -3.12 -5.97 9.65
N ARG A 54 -3.91 -5.30 8.82
CA ARG A 54 -5.30 -4.96 9.13
C ARG A 54 -6.26 -6.10 8.83
N ASP A 55 -5.81 -7.12 8.08
CA ASP A 55 -6.58 -8.30 7.71
C ASP A 55 -6.22 -9.48 8.64
N GLU A 56 -7.17 -9.91 9.46
CA GLU A 56 -6.97 -11.02 10.37
C GLU A 56 -6.70 -12.36 9.64
N GLU A 57 -7.26 -12.53 8.43
CA GLU A 57 -7.01 -13.71 7.60
C GLU A 57 -5.55 -13.75 7.14
N ALA A 58 -4.97 -12.58 6.79
CA ALA A 58 -3.56 -12.46 6.46
C ALA A 58 -2.66 -12.82 7.66
N LEU A 59 -3.00 -12.33 8.86
CA LEU A 59 -2.27 -12.66 10.09
C LEU A 59 -2.31 -14.16 10.39
N ASN A 60 -3.44 -14.81 10.19
CA ASN A 60 -3.57 -16.26 10.42
C ASN A 60 -2.73 -17.06 9.42
N ALA A 61 -2.75 -16.69 8.15
CA ALA A 61 -1.90 -17.30 7.12
C ALA A 61 -0.40 -17.09 7.42
N ALA A 62 -0.02 -15.88 7.87
CA ALA A 62 1.35 -15.58 8.26
C ALA A 62 1.82 -16.38 9.47
N ARG A 63 0.98 -16.54 10.51
CA ARG A 63 1.29 -17.38 11.67
C ARG A 63 1.59 -18.82 11.28
N GLU A 64 0.80 -19.40 10.40
CA GLU A 64 1.02 -20.76 9.94
C GLU A 64 2.32 -20.87 9.11
N LYS A 65 2.56 -19.91 8.21
CA LYS A 65 3.77 -19.92 7.37
C LYS A 65 5.05 -19.70 8.17
N LEU A 66 5.01 -18.86 9.19
CA LEU A 66 6.19 -18.51 9.99
C LEU A 66 6.27 -19.24 11.33
N LYS A 67 5.50 -20.30 11.54
CA LYS A 67 5.38 -21.04 12.82
C LYS A 67 6.70 -21.58 13.38
N ASN A 68 7.71 -21.77 12.53
CA ASN A 68 9.03 -22.23 12.94
C ASN A 68 9.92 -21.12 13.52
N TYR A 69 9.53 -19.85 13.42
CA TYR A 69 10.26 -18.72 13.95
C TYR A 69 9.66 -18.25 15.28
N GLN A 70 10.50 -18.12 16.31
CA GLN A 70 10.08 -17.70 17.66
C GLN A 70 10.22 -16.19 17.87
N ASN A 71 10.90 -15.50 16.98
CA ASN A 71 11.24 -14.08 17.09
C ASN A 71 10.31 -13.17 16.25
N VAL A 72 9.05 -13.59 16.08
CA VAL A 72 8.01 -12.84 15.37
C VAL A 72 6.91 -12.39 16.34
N THR A 73 6.54 -11.12 16.24
CA THR A 73 5.37 -10.56 16.93
C THR A 73 4.32 -10.19 15.88
N TYR A 74 3.09 -10.68 16.03
CA TYR A 74 1.98 -10.43 15.11
C TYR A 74 1.00 -9.43 15.72
N ILE A 75 0.68 -8.36 15.00
CA ILE A 75 -0.19 -7.29 15.46
C ILE A 75 -1.32 -7.06 14.46
N HIS A 76 -2.56 -7.22 14.91
CA HIS A 76 -3.74 -6.82 14.15
C HIS A 76 -3.88 -5.30 14.27
N GLY A 77 -3.67 -4.59 13.17
CA GLY A 77 -3.71 -3.13 13.15
C GLY A 77 -3.34 -2.57 11.78
N ASN A 78 -3.36 -1.26 11.68
CA ASN A 78 -2.96 -0.56 10.47
C ASN A 78 -1.59 0.10 10.67
N HIS A 79 -0.73 0.04 9.66
CA HIS A 79 0.60 0.66 9.67
C HIS A 79 0.57 2.19 9.80
N ASP A 80 -0.57 2.85 9.58
CA ASP A 80 -0.74 4.27 9.87
C ASP A 80 -0.68 4.60 11.38
N ASN A 81 -0.87 3.60 12.23
CA ASN A 81 -0.76 3.71 13.69
C ASN A 81 0.56 3.15 14.25
N ILE A 82 1.61 3.06 13.43
CA ILE A 82 2.88 2.40 13.76
C ILE A 82 3.51 2.90 15.06
N VAL A 83 3.42 4.21 15.35
CA VAL A 83 3.97 4.81 16.56
C VAL A 83 3.36 4.18 17.83
N ASN A 84 2.03 4.16 17.91
CA ASN A 84 1.32 3.59 19.05
C ASN A 84 1.51 2.07 19.15
N ILE A 85 1.54 1.39 18.00
CA ILE A 85 1.80 -0.05 17.92
C ILE A 85 3.17 -0.36 18.54
N LEU A 86 4.23 0.30 18.11
CA LEU A 86 5.57 0.06 18.65
C LEU A 86 5.67 0.42 20.13
N GLN A 87 5.04 1.52 20.56
CA GLN A 87 4.99 1.91 21.96
C GLN A 87 4.29 0.86 22.85
N SER A 88 3.19 0.27 22.36
CA SER A 88 2.41 -0.73 23.10
C SER A 88 3.19 -2.01 23.42
N ILE A 89 4.21 -2.33 22.59
CA ILE A 89 5.10 -3.47 22.80
C ILE A 89 6.49 -3.08 23.34
N GLY A 90 6.63 -1.83 23.84
CA GLY A 90 7.85 -1.34 24.46
C GLY A 90 9.02 -1.08 23.51
N ILE A 91 8.78 -0.97 22.20
CA ILE A 91 9.80 -0.69 21.20
C ILE A 91 9.74 0.79 20.84
N LYS A 92 10.88 1.48 20.99
CA LYS A 92 10.97 2.91 20.65
C LYS A 92 11.41 3.14 19.20
N GLN A 93 12.38 2.35 18.72
CA GLN A 93 12.96 2.50 17.39
C GLN A 93 13.33 1.13 16.80
N VAL A 94 13.30 1.06 15.47
CA VAL A 94 13.58 -0.16 14.70
C VAL A 94 14.69 0.05 13.66
N ASP A 95 15.33 -1.02 13.23
CA ASP A 95 16.42 -0.97 12.24
C ASP A 95 15.91 -0.86 10.80
N GLY A 96 14.70 -1.34 10.54
CA GLY A 96 14.07 -1.18 9.24
C GLY A 96 12.57 -1.40 9.23
N ILE A 97 11.90 -0.80 8.26
CA ILE A 97 10.46 -0.92 8.03
C ILE A 97 10.23 -1.21 6.56
N LEU A 98 9.37 -2.17 6.27
CA LEU A 98 8.86 -2.48 4.94
C LEU A 98 7.35 -2.20 4.90
N LEU A 99 6.91 -1.50 3.85
CA LEU A 99 5.51 -1.36 3.49
C LEU A 99 5.33 -1.81 2.04
N ASP A 100 4.53 -2.84 1.82
CA ASP A 100 4.08 -3.31 0.50
C ASP A 100 2.63 -2.85 0.34
N LEU A 101 2.44 -1.63 -0.21
CA LEU A 101 1.14 -0.95 -0.20
C LEU A 101 0.12 -1.63 -1.14
N GLY A 102 -1.14 -1.31 -0.91
CA GLY A 102 -2.26 -1.82 -1.70
C GLY A 102 -2.82 -3.14 -1.19
N VAL A 103 -3.41 -3.92 -2.08
CA VAL A 103 -4.12 -5.17 -1.76
C VAL A 103 -3.20 -6.37 -1.81
N SER A 104 -3.36 -7.27 -0.85
CA SER A 104 -2.65 -8.54 -0.86
C SER A 104 -3.14 -9.43 -2.01
N SER A 105 -2.28 -10.39 -2.41
CA SER A 105 -2.66 -11.39 -3.40
C SER A 105 -3.89 -12.18 -2.97
N TYR A 106 -3.96 -12.54 -1.69
CA TYR A 106 -5.10 -13.24 -1.12
C TYR A 106 -6.40 -12.46 -1.29
N GLN A 107 -6.40 -11.16 -0.99
CA GLN A 107 -7.58 -10.31 -1.13
C GLN A 107 -8.09 -10.19 -2.58
N LEU A 108 -7.18 -10.22 -3.57
CA LEU A 108 -7.55 -10.19 -4.99
C LEU A 108 -8.08 -11.54 -5.50
N ASP A 109 -7.55 -12.63 -4.97
CA ASP A 109 -7.86 -13.99 -5.44
C ASP A 109 -9.09 -14.56 -4.72
N GLU A 110 -9.37 -14.10 -3.48
CA GLU A 110 -10.54 -14.50 -2.71
C GLU A 110 -11.80 -13.82 -3.24
N LYS A 111 -12.66 -14.63 -3.86
CA LYS A 111 -13.86 -14.17 -4.57
C LYS A 111 -14.81 -13.36 -3.70
N THR A 112 -14.92 -13.69 -2.42
CA THR A 112 -15.89 -13.09 -1.51
C THR A 112 -15.51 -11.68 -1.05
N ARG A 113 -14.30 -11.20 -1.36
CA ARG A 113 -13.77 -9.91 -0.89
C ARG A 113 -14.12 -8.71 -1.77
N GLY A 114 -14.60 -8.91 -2.99
CA GLY A 114 -15.06 -7.85 -3.90
C GLY A 114 -13.97 -6.94 -4.50
N PHE A 115 -12.68 -7.26 -4.37
CA PHE A 115 -11.60 -6.47 -4.94
C PHE A 115 -11.43 -6.64 -6.45
N SER A 116 -11.84 -7.79 -6.98
CA SER A 116 -11.64 -8.13 -8.39
C SER A 116 -12.82 -7.70 -9.26
N TYR A 117 -12.55 -7.02 -10.35
CA TYR A 117 -13.52 -6.73 -11.41
C TYR A 117 -13.63 -7.85 -12.44
N MET A 118 -12.90 -8.94 -12.27
CA MET A 118 -12.89 -10.12 -13.16
C MET A 118 -13.84 -11.23 -12.69
N GLN A 119 -14.32 -11.16 -11.47
CA GLN A 119 -15.16 -12.16 -10.83
C GLN A 119 -16.37 -11.47 -10.21
N ASP A 120 -17.53 -12.14 -10.24
CA ASP A 120 -18.72 -11.63 -9.58
C ASP A 120 -18.72 -11.96 -8.08
N SER A 121 -19.00 -10.93 -7.28
CA SER A 121 -19.06 -11.03 -5.82
C SER A 121 -19.76 -9.81 -5.22
N GLU A 122 -20.04 -9.83 -3.94
CA GLU A 122 -20.52 -8.62 -3.23
C GLU A 122 -19.54 -7.45 -3.37
N LEU A 123 -20.09 -6.24 -3.40
CA LEU A 123 -19.31 -4.99 -3.39
C LEU A 123 -18.83 -4.67 -1.97
N ASP A 124 -17.83 -5.41 -1.48
CA ASP A 124 -17.25 -5.21 -0.15
C ASP A 124 -16.00 -4.31 -0.19
N MET A 125 -14.90 -4.77 -0.71
CA MET A 125 -13.59 -4.12 -0.84
C MET A 125 -12.93 -3.69 0.49
N ARG A 126 -13.42 -4.10 1.65
CA ARG A 126 -12.78 -3.82 2.93
C ARG A 126 -11.53 -4.70 3.10
N MET A 127 -10.40 -4.10 3.46
CA MET A 127 -9.22 -4.85 3.89
C MET A 127 -9.42 -5.43 5.30
N ASN A 128 -9.97 -4.64 6.22
CA ASN A 128 -10.42 -5.11 7.52
C ASN A 128 -11.93 -5.33 7.49
N LYS A 129 -12.38 -6.57 7.66
CA LYS A 129 -13.82 -6.94 7.64
C LYS A 129 -14.65 -6.30 8.75
N ASN A 130 -14.00 -5.78 9.80
CA ASN A 130 -14.68 -5.11 10.91
C ASN A 130 -14.99 -3.63 10.63
N ASP A 131 -14.43 -3.05 9.54
CA ASP A 131 -14.73 -1.67 9.16
C ASP A 131 -16.17 -1.56 8.65
N GLU A 132 -16.81 -0.41 8.87
CA GLU A 132 -18.21 -0.21 8.53
C GLU A 132 -18.45 0.16 7.06
N LEU A 133 -17.47 0.84 6.43
CA LEU A 133 -17.59 1.35 5.08
C LEU A 133 -17.27 0.27 4.06
N THR A 134 -18.24 -0.09 3.21
CA THR A 134 -18.09 -1.04 2.12
C THR A 134 -18.18 -0.35 0.76
N ALA A 135 -17.71 -0.98 -0.30
CA ALA A 135 -17.90 -0.48 -1.67
C ALA A 135 -19.40 -0.35 -2.02
N LYS A 136 -20.25 -1.24 -1.51
CA LYS A 136 -21.69 -1.17 -1.65
C LYS A 136 -22.26 0.13 -1.05
N LYS A 137 -21.84 0.52 0.16
CA LYS A 137 -22.25 1.79 0.79
C LYS A 137 -21.75 2.98 -0.03
N VAL A 138 -20.50 2.99 -0.45
CA VAL A 138 -19.94 4.08 -1.29
C VAL A 138 -20.79 4.27 -2.55
N ILE A 139 -21.08 3.20 -3.28
CA ILE A 139 -21.80 3.28 -4.56
C ILE A 139 -23.28 3.68 -4.37
N ASN A 140 -23.95 3.16 -3.35
CA ASN A 140 -25.38 3.37 -3.21
C ASN A 140 -25.75 4.60 -2.37
N GLU A 141 -24.92 5.04 -1.43
CA GLU A 141 -25.28 6.07 -0.44
C GLU A 141 -24.60 7.42 -0.67
N TYR A 142 -23.41 7.43 -1.33
CA TYR A 142 -22.71 8.71 -1.57
C TYR A 142 -23.46 9.63 -2.54
N SER A 143 -23.32 10.96 -2.35
CA SER A 143 -23.82 11.93 -3.32
C SER A 143 -23.13 11.80 -4.67
N GLU A 144 -23.80 12.29 -5.73
CA GLU A 144 -23.24 12.31 -7.08
C GLU A 144 -21.90 13.05 -7.13
N GLU A 145 -21.83 14.21 -6.48
CA GLU A 145 -20.62 15.06 -6.41
C GLU A 145 -19.48 14.33 -5.72
N ARG A 146 -19.77 13.62 -4.60
CA ARG A 146 -18.74 12.85 -3.87
C ARG A 146 -18.22 11.70 -4.71
N LEU A 147 -19.09 10.96 -5.41
CA LEU A 147 -18.69 9.89 -6.31
C LEU A 147 -17.82 10.40 -7.46
N ILE A 148 -18.20 11.51 -8.10
CA ILE A 148 -17.38 12.12 -9.16
C ILE A 148 -16.00 12.46 -8.61
N LYS A 149 -15.94 13.12 -7.45
CA LYS A 149 -14.69 13.52 -6.82
C LYS A 149 -13.75 12.33 -6.59
N ILE A 150 -14.23 11.25 -5.96
CA ILE A 150 -13.37 10.08 -5.70
C ILE A 150 -12.91 9.39 -6.98
N LEU A 151 -13.77 9.29 -8.01
CA LEU A 151 -13.38 8.70 -9.28
C LEU A 151 -12.33 9.55 -10.02
N GLU A 152 -12.43 10.87 -9.95
CA GLU A 152 -11.44 11.77 -10.56
C GLU A 152 -10.14 11.80 -9.77
N GLU A 153 -10.19 11.94 -8.44
CA GLU A 153 -9.01 12.09 -7.59
C GLU A 153 -8.26 10.77 -7.37
N TYR A 154 -8.97 9.67 -7.07
CA TYR A 154 -8.35 8.38 -6.73
C TYR A 154 -8.25 7.41 -7.91
N GLY A 155 -9.11 7.57 -8.90
CA GLY A 155 -9.09 6.75 -10.12
C GLY A 155 -8.36 7.41 -11.28
N GLU A 156 -8.14 8.71 -11.24
CA GLU A 156 -7.75 9.51 -12.43
C GLU A 156 -8.68 9.16 -13.62
N GLU A 157 -10.00 8.96 -13.35
CA GLU A 157 -10.97 8.45 -14.30
C GLU A 157 -11.57 9.58 -15.15
N LYS A 158 -11.25 9.57 -16.43
CA LYS A 158 -11.70 10.62 -17.37
C LYS A 158 -13.21 10.59 -17.66
N PHE A 159 -13.84 9.45 -17.42
CA PHE A 159 -15.29 9.26 -17.65
C PHE A 159 -16.09 9.29 -16.35
N ALA A 160 -15.51 9.82 -15.24
CA ALA A 160 -16.13 9.83 -13.91
C ALA A 160 -17.58 10.32 -13.94
N LYS A 161 -17.86 11.49 -14.53
CA LYS A 161 -19.22 12.06 -14.61
C LYS A 161 -20.24 11.12 -15.31
N ARG A 162 -19.81 10.47 -16.41
CA ARG A 162 -20.66 9.54 -17.16
C ARG A 162 -20.94 8.26 -16.37
N ILE A 163 -19.89 7.71 -15.74
CA ILE A 163 -20.01 6.51 -14.89
C ILE A 163 -20.96 6.80 -13.72
N VAL A 164 -20.73 7.92 -13.02
CA VAL A 164 -21.54 8.28 -11.85
C VAL A 164 -23.00 8.55 -12.24
N SER A 165 -23.26 9.23 -13.36
CA SER A 165 -24.62 9.42 -13.88
C SER A 165 -25.34 8.08 -14.09
N LYS A 166 -24.65 7.06 -14.63
CA LYS A 166 -25.19 5.71 -14.79
C LYS A 166 -25.38 4.98 -13.46
N ILE A 167 -24.46 5.12 -12.52
CA ILE A 167 -24.61 4.58 -11.16
C ILE A 167 -25.85 5.18 -10.49
N VAL A 168 -26.03 6.51 -10.55
CA VAL A 168 -27.18 7.21 -9.94
C VAL A 168 -28.50 6.82 -10.62
N GLU A 169 -28.50 6.63 -11.94
CA GLU A 169 -29.66 6.12 -12.67
C GLU A 169 -30.04 4.71 -12.21
N GLN A 170 -29.07 3.81 -12.10
CA GLN A 170 -29.30 2.41 -11.74
C GLN A 170 -29.76 2.26 -10.29
N ARG A 171 -29.07 2.92 -9.32
CA ARG A 171 -29.43 2.79 -7.89
C ARG A 171 -30.80 3.36 -7.53
N LYS A 172 -31.41 4.23 -8.38
CA LYS A 172 -32.80 4.68 -8.23
C LYS A 172 -33.81 3.59 -8.57
N LYS A 173 -33.41 2.60 -9.38
CA LYS A 173 -34.26 1.48 -9.78
C LYS A 173 -34.11 0.33 -8.79
N GLU A 174 -32.88 -0.05 -8.53
CA GLU A 174 -32.49 -1.10 -7.59
C GLU A 174 -31.06 -0.87 -7.09
N PRO A 175 -30.74 -1.28 -5.86
CA PRO A 175 -29.36 -1.18 -5.33
C PRO A 175 -28.36 -1.95 -6.19
N ILE A 176 -27.15 -1.41 -6.29
CA ILE A 176 -26.02 -2.08 -6.95
C ILE A 176 -25.32 -2.91 -5.88
N GLU A 177 -25.39 -4.22 -5.99
CA GLU A 177 -24.94 -5.14 -4.94
C GLU A 177 -23.66 -5.88 -5.28
N THR A 178 -23.42 -6.12 -6.59
CA THR A 178 -22.31 -6.97 -7.01
C THR A 178 -21.30 -6.25 -7.91
N THR A 179 -20.08 -6.80 -7.93
CA THR A 179 -19.01 -6.32 -8.79
C THR A 179 -19.37 -6.41 -10.27
N ALA A 180 -20.10 -7.47 -10.69
CA ALA A 180 -20.53 -7.62 -12.08
C ALA A 180 -21.53 -6.54 -12.50
N GLN A 181 -22.50 -6.19 -11.62
CA GLN A 181 -23.42 -5.09 -11.88
C GLN A 181 -22.66 -3.77 -12.10
N LEU A 182 -21.72 -3.45 -11.20
CA LEU A 182 -20.90 -2.25 -11.31
C LEU A 182 -20.05 -2.25 -12.59
N VAL A 183 -19.43 -3.38 -12.93
CA VAL A 183 -18.62 -3.52 -14.17
C VAL A 183 -19.45 -3.26 -15.41
N ASN A 184 -20.70 -3.76 -15.47
CA ASN A 184 -21.59 -3.54 -16.60
C ASN A 184 -21.96 -2.06 -16.74
N ILE A 185 -22.29 -1.39 -15.65
CA ILE A 185 -22.57 0.05 -15.64
C ILE A 185 -21.37 0.85 -16.16
N ILE A 186 -20.15 0.51 -15.73
CA ILE A 186 -18.92 1.17 -16.18
C ILE A 186 -18.71 0.94 -17.69
N LYS A 187 -18.89 -0.29 -18.18
CA LYS A 187 -18.76 -0.62 -19.60
C LYS A 187 -19.75 0.17 -20.48
N GLU A 188 -20.98 0.34 -20.02
CA GLU A 188 -22.00 1.15 -20.73
C GLU A 188 -21.63 2.63 -20.76
N ALA A 189 -21.00 3.15 -19.70
CA ALA A 189 -20.63 4.54 -19.59
C ALA A 189 -19.40 4.91 -20.45
N ILE A 190 -18.47 3.97 -20.69
CA ILE A 190 -17.21 4.22 -21.40
C ILE A 190 -17.35 3.82 -22.87
N PRO A 191 -16.98 4.69 -23.84
CA PRO A 191 -17.04 4.34 -25.25
C PRO A 191 -16.18 3.10 -25.58
N LEU A 192 -16.69 2.19 -26.43
CA LEU A 192 -16.02 0.95 -26.82
C LEU A 192 -14.57 1.16 -27.33
N SER A 193 -14.34 2.25 -28.07
CA SER A 193 -13.02 2.60 -28.58
C SER A 193 -12.00 2.86 -27.46
N LYS A 194 -12.45 3.25 -26.26
CA LYS A 194 -11.61 3.52 -25.09
C LYS A 194 -11.41 2.32 -24.18
N GLN A 195 -12.22 1.27 -24.33
CA GLN A 195 -12.09 0.04 -23.55
C GLN A 195 -10.95 -0.88 -24.03
N LYS A 196 -10.34 -0.59 -25.17
CA LYS A 196 -9.23 -1.39 -25.73
C LYS A 196 -7.88 -1.22 -25.00
N GLN A 197 -7.74 -0.21 -24.14
CA GLN A 197 -6.49 0.13 -23.44
C GLN A 197 -6.42 -0.45 -22.02
N GLY A 198 -6.99 -1.63 -21.79
CA GLY A 198 -7.09 -2.29 -20.48
C GLY A 198 -8.54 -2.40 -20.03
N HIS A 199 -8.76 -3.08 -18.91
CA HIS A 199 -10.12 -3.29 -18.42
C HIS A 199 -10.76 -1.97 -17.96
N PRO A 200 -11.96 -1.60 -18.47
CA PRO A 200 -12.56 -0.28 -18.22
C PRO A 200 -12.86 -0.01 -16.75
N ALA A 201 -13.14 -1.06 -15.95
CA ALA A 201 -13.44 -0.90 -14.53
C ALA A 201 -12.19 -0.68 -13.64
N LYS A 202 -10.95 -0.85 -14.16
CA LYS A 202 -9.73 -0.81 -13.34
C LYS A 202 -9.64 0.46 -12.49
N ARG A 203 -9.85 1.63 -13.10
CA ARG A 203 -9.70 2.93 -12.41
C ARG A 203 -10.82 3.19 -11.41
N THR A 204 -12.04 2.84 -11.76
CA THR A 204 -13.19 2.98 -10.87
C THR A 204 -13.06 2.08 -9.65
N PHE A 205 -12.66 0.82 -9.83
CA PHE A 205 -12.42 -0.12 -8.72
C PHE A 205 -11.26 0.36 -7.83
N GLN A 206 -10.17 0.88 -8.40
CA GLN A 206 -9.10 1.49 -7.63
C GLN A 206 -9.62 2.66 -6.79
N ALA A 207 -10.41 3.55 -7.37
CA ALA A 207 -10.94 4.72 -6.66
C ALA A 207 -11.82 4.33 -5.48
N ILE A 208 -12.74 3.38 -5.69
CA ILE A 208 -13.63 2.89 -4.64
C ILE A 208 -12.83 2.20 -3.53
N ARG A 209 -11.85 1.35 -3.89
CA ARG A 209 -10.98 0.67 -2.94
C ARG A 209 -10.21 1.66 -2.06
N ILE A 210 -9.62 2.68 -2.67
CA ILE A 210 -8.90 3.74 -1.96
C ILE A 210 -9.81 4.46 -0.97
N GLU A 211 -11.04 4.79 -1.38
CA GLU A 211 -12.03 5.45 -0.51
C GLU A 211 -12.45 4.54 0.65
N VAL A 212 -12.79 3.27 0.38
CA VAL A 212 -13.22 2.29 1.39
C VAL A 212 -12.16 2.08 2.45
N ASN A 213 -10.88 2.02 2.06
CA ASN A 213 -9.78 1.68 2.95
C ASN A 213 -8.95 2.89 3.42
N ASN A 214 -9.33 4.10 3.01
CA ASN A 214 -8.62 5.35 3.32
C ASN A 214 -7.10 5.24 3.06
N GLU A 215 -6.72 4.76 1.86
CA GLU A 215 -5.33 4.38 1.57
C GLU A 215 -4.39 5.57 1.36
N ILE A 216 -4.89 6.71 0.90
CA ILE A 216 -4.05 7.85 0.45
C ILE A 216 -3.96 8.98 1.47
N GLU A 217 -5.07 9.30 2.13
CA GLU A 217 -5.13 10.46 3.04
C GLU A 217 -4.09 10.39 4.17
N PRO A 218 -3.92 9.27 4.91
CA PRO A 218 -2.94 9.17 5.98
C PRO A 218 -1.51 8.93 5.50
N LEU A 219 -1.30 8.54 4.23
CA LEU A 219 -0.03 7.96 3.76
C LEU A 219 1.19 8.85 3.98
N LYS A 220 1.09 10.15 3.72
CA LYS A 220 2.22 11.07 3.96
C LYS A 220 2.60 11.16 5.43
N GLN A 221 1.62 11.18 6.33
CA GLN A 221 1.89 11.18 7.76
C GLN A 221 2.46 9.85 8.21
N THR A 222 1.91 8.75 7.74
CA THR A 222 2.44 7.39 7.99
C THR A 222 3.91 7.27 7.61
N VAL A 223 4.30 7.79 6.44
CA VAL A 223 5.71 7.76 6.01
C VAL A 223 6.60 8.57 6.97
N LYS A 224 6.15 9.74 7.42
CA LYS A 224 6.88 10.56 8.41
C LYS A 224 7.02 9.82 9.75
N ASP A 225 5.96 9.20 10.20
CA ASP A 225 5.94 8.43 11.44
C ASP A 225 6.86 7.20 11.36
N CYS A 226 6.85 6.49 10.23
CA CYS A 226 7.81 5.42 9.98
C CYS A 226 9.26 5.91 10.05
N ILE A 227 9.60 7.04 9.39
CA ILE A 227 10.94 7.62 9.45
C ILE A 227 11.34 7.98 10.89
N ASN A 228 10.41 8.54 11.67
CA ASN A 228 10.66 8.88 13.07
C ASN A 228 10.94 7.63 13.93
N CYS A 229 10.27 6.52 13.66
CA CYS A 229 10.47 5.24 14.34
C CYS A 229 11.78 4.53 13.97
N LEU A 230 12.50 4.97 12.93
CA LEU A 230 13.79 4.36 12.59
C LEU A 230 14.89 4.75 13.57
N LYS A 231 15.81 3.83 13.85
CA LYS A 231 17.12 4.11 14.43
C LYS A 231 17.98 4.89 13.43
N PRO A 232 19.05 5.57 13.88
CA PRO A 232 20.07 6.11 12.96
C PRO A 232 20.54 5.02 11.98
N GLN A 233 20.65 5.36 10.69
CA GLN A 233 20.94 4.44 9.58
C GLN A 233 19.91 3.32 9.35
N GLY A 234 18.78 3.36 10.03
CA GLY A 234 17.64 2.49 9.73
C GLY A 234 17.01 2.86 8.38
N ARG A 235 16.38 1.89 7.72
CA ARG A 235 15.83 2.06 6.38
C ARG A 235 14.33 1.82 6.32
N LEU A 236 13.65 2.67 5.53
CA LEU A 236 12.26 2.52 5.17
C LEU A 236 12.17 2.16 3.69
N CYS A 237 11.67 0.97 3.41
CA CYS A 237 11.38 0.47 2.07
C CYS A 237 9.88 0.50 1.83
N ILE A 238 9.42 1.17 0.76
CA ILE A 238 8.00 1.23 0.41
C ILE A 238 7.82 0.83 -1.05
N ILE A 239 6.97 -0.19 -1.29
CA ILE A 239 6.49 -0.56 -2.61
C ILE A 239 5.14 0.11 -2.83
N THR A 240 4.98 0.72 -3.99
CA THR A 240 3.74 1.38 -4.44
C THR A 240 3.29 0.80 -5.76
N PHE A 241 1.97 0.75 -6.03
CA PHE A 241 1.40 0.13 -7.23
C PHE A 241 0.68 1.10 -8.15
N HIS A 242 0.44 2.33 -7.71
CA HIS A 242 -0.17 3.37 -8.55
C HIS A 242 0.43 4.77 -8.29
N SER A 243 0.09 5.70 -9.20
CA SER A 243 0.66 7.06 -9.26
C SER A 243 0.47 7.87 -7.97
N LEU A 244 -0.67 7.71 -7.31
CA LEU A 244 -1.00 8.49 -6.10
C LEU A 244 -0.14 8.07 -4.91
N GLU A 245 0.01 6.76 -4.67
CA GLU A 245 0.92 6.24 -3.64
C GLU A 245 2.35 6.70 -3.91
N ASP A 246 2.86 6.47 -5.13
CA ASP A 246 4.22 6.82 -5.51
C ASP A 246 4.51 8.33 -5.32
N ARG A 247 3.52 9.18 -5.64
CA ARG A 247 3.60 10.63 -5.44
C ARG A 247 3.65 10.98 -3.96
N ALA A 248 2.74 10.43 -3.15
CA ALA A 248 2.67 10.71 -1.72
C ALA A 248 3.97 10.28 -0.99
N VAL A 249 4.48 9.07 -1.28
CA VAL A 249 5.75 8.56 -0.71
C VAL A 249 6.92 9.44 -1.15
N LYS A 250 7.03 9.77 -2.44
CA LYS A 250 8.09 10.63 -2.97
C LYS A 250 8.09 12.00 -2.30
N GLU A 251 6.92 12.62 -2.16
CA GLU A 251 6.78 13.93 -1.52
C GLU A 251 7.18 13.86 -0.04
N ALA A 252 6.72 12.86 0.70
CA ALA A 252 7.09 12.67 2.10
C ALA A 252 8.59 12.45 2.29
N TYR A 253 9.24 11.67 1.41
CA TYR A 253 10.69 11.48 1.43
C TYR A 253 11.46 12.75 1.12
N LEU A 254 11.00 13.56 0.15
CA LEU A 254 11.61 14.85 -0.17
C LEU A 254 11.46 15.84 0.99
N GLU A 255 10.32 15.87 1.66
CA GLU A 255 10.10 16.67 2.86
C GLU A 255 11.02 16.23 4.00
N ALA A 256 11.16 14.91 4.24
CA ALA A 256 12.04 14.35 5.28
C ALA A 256 13.52 14.57 4.98
N GLN A 257 13.93 14.43 3.72
CA GLN A 257 15.29 14.78 3.29
C GLN A 257 15.53 16.28 3.44
N GLY A 258 14.49 17.07 3.20
CA GLY A 258 14.49 18.52 3.28
C GLY A 258 15.41 19.17 2.23
N LYS A 259 15.47 20.48 2.25
CA LYS A 259 16.34 21.25 1.37
C LYS A 259 16.72 22.57 2.03
N CYS A 260 18.02 22.85 2.10
CA CYS A 260 18.47 24.18 2.49
C CYS A 260 17.96 25.22 1.48
N THR A 261 17.35 26.30 1.99
CA THR A 261 16.81 27.43 1.21
C THR A 261 17.71 28.66 1.26
N CYS A 262 18.85 28.57 1.94
CA CYS A 262 19.82 29.66 1.99
C CYS A 262 20.44 29.92 0.62
N PRO A 263 20.82 31.19 0.34
CA PRO A 263 21.71 31.52 -0.77
C PRO A 263 23.00 30.68 -0.72
N LYS A 264 23.49 30.27 -1.88
CA LYS A 264 24.67 29.37 -1.96
C LYS A 264 25.99 29.99 -1.53
N ASP A 265 26.04 31.30 -1.48
CA ASP A 265 27.18 32.12 -1.10
C ASP A 265 27.27 32.39 0.41
N LEU A 266 26.29 31.96 1.19
CA LEU A 266 26.36 32.06 2.64
C LEU A 266 27.37 31.05 3.22
N PRO A 267 28.27 31.48 4.13
CA PRO A 267 29.28 30.61 4.75
C PRO A 267 28.66 29.54 5.66
N TYR A 268 27.45 29.75 6.19
CA TYR A 268 26.70 28.74 6.98
C TYR A 268 25.22 28.82 6.72
N CYS A 269 24.54 27.71 6.97
CA CYS A 269 23.09 27.62 6.86
C CYS A 269 22.41 28.38 8.01
N ILE A 270 21.51 29.30 7.67
CA ILE A 270 20.71 30.10 8.63
C ILE A 270 19.23 29.75 8.57
N CYS A 271 18.77 28.88 7.64
CA CYS A 271 17.35 28.52 7.51
C CYS A 271 16.87 27.49 8.53
N GLY A 272 17.75 26.99 9.42
CA GLY A 272 17.39 25.99 10.42
C GLY A 272 17.00 24.62 9.83
N TYR A 273 17.35 24.36 8.57
CA TYR A 273 17.06 23.09 7.90
C TYR A 273 17.72 21.90 8.64
N VAL A 274 16.89 20.92 8.96
CA VAL A 274 17.34 19.66 9.54
C VAL A 274 16.88 18.52 8.63
N SER A 275 17.85 17.78 8.08
CA SER A 275 17.57 16.57 7.32
C SER A 275 17.31 15.40 8.27
N LEU A 276 16.22 14.70 8.08
CA LEU A 276 15.95 13.44 8.79
C LEU A 276 16.71 12.26 8.17
N GLY A 277 17.26 12.41 6.96
CA GLY A 277 17.98 11.35 6.26
C GLY A 277 18.08 11.60 4.75
N ASN A 278 18.34 10.53 4.02
CA ASN A 278 18.58 10.58 2.57
C ASN A 278 17.73 9.59 1.80
N ILE A 279 17.27 10.01 0.61
CA ILE A 279 16.68 9.12 -0.38
C ILE A 279 17.80 8.28 -0.98
N VAL A 280 17.76 6.95 -0.79
CA VAL A 280 18.78 6.02 -1.26
C VAL A 280 18.74 5.88 -2.78
N ASN A 281 17.55 5.71 -3.35
CA ASN A 281 17.34 5.58 -4.79
C ASN A 281 16.56 6.76 -5.37
N LYS A 282 17.24 7.65 -6.11
CA LYS A 282 16.61 8.84 -6.73
C LYS A 282 15.48 8.48 -7.71
N LYS A 283 15.66 7.40 -8.48
CA LYS A 283 14.61 6.80 -9.32
C LYS A 283 14.03 5.59 -8.60
N PRO A 284 12.73 5.32 -8.71
CA PRO A 284 12.17 4.10 -8.13
C PRO A 284 12.82 2.88 -8.78
N ILE A 285 13.05 1.83 -7.97
CA ILE A 285 13.40 0.52 -8.48
C ILE A 285 12.10 -0.12 -9.00
N VAL A 286 12.16 -0.74 -10.15
CA VAL A 286 11.04 -1.43 -10.81
C VAL A 286 11.44 -2.87 -11.08
N ALA A 287 10.47 -3.76 -11.12
CA ALA A 287 10.70 -5.17 -11.40
C ALA A 287 11.37 -5.40 -12.76
N GLU A 288 12.24 -6.36 -12.84
CA GLU A 288 12.85 -6.81 -14.09
C GLU A 288 11.82 -7.47 -15.01
N LYS A 289 12.17 -7.61 -16.29
CA LYS A 289 11.22 -8.14 -17.29
C LYS A 289 10.76 -9.56 -16.96
N GLU A 290 11.68 -10.36 -16.48
CA GLU A 290 11.45 -11.75 -16.07
C GLU A 290 10.40 -11.81 -14.96
N GLU A 291 10.53 -10.99 -13.92
CA GLU A 291 9.53 -10.90 -12.85
C GLU A 291 8.19 -10.38 -13.36
N GLN A 292 8.20 -9.39 -14.28
CA GLN A 292 6.95 -8.86 -14.87
C GLN A 292 6.19 -9.87 -15.73
N GLU A 293 6.89 -10.82 -16.33
CA GLU A 293 6.29 -11.91 -17.11
C GLU A 293 5.69 -12.98 -16.19
N GLU A 294 6.38 -13.35 -15.12
CA GLU A 294 5.94 -14.33 -14.14
C GLU A 294 4.88 -13.79 -13.18
N ASN A 295 5.02 -12.52 -12.76
CA ASN A 295 4.12 -11.85 -11.83
C ASN A 295 3.56 -10.55 -12.43
N SER A 296 2.36 -10.61 -12.99
CA SER A 296 1.73 -9.44 -13.63
C SER A 296 1.50 -8.26 -12.68
N ARG A 297 1.50 -8.48 -11.36
CA ARG A 297 1.34 -7.44 -10.33
C ARG A 297 2.58 -6.56 -10.20
N SER A 298 3.76 -7.10 -10.52
CA SER A 298 5.02 -6.35 -10.46
C SER A 298 5.14 -5.26 -11.53
N LYS A 299 4.34 -5.33 -12.61
CA LYS A 299 4.39 -4.37 -13.75
C LYS A 299 4.23 -2.91 -13.36
N SER A 300 3.48 -2.63 -12.31
CA SER A 300 3.25 -1.26 -11.82
C SER A 300 3.99 -0.95 -10.53
N ALA A 301 4.67 -1.93 -9.96
CA ALA A 301 5.39 -1.81 -8.69
C ALA A 301 6.59 -0.86 -8.79
N LYS A 302 6.76 -0.05 -7.74
CA LYS A 302 7.87 0.89 -7.60
C LYS A 302 8.37 0.87 -6.17
N LEU A 303 9.62 0.48 -5.96
CA LEU A 303 10.26 0.51 -4.64
C LEU A 303 11.00 1.84 -4.44
N ARG A 304 10.74 2.49 -3.32
CA ARG A 304 11.47 3.65 -2.82
C ARG A 304 12.08 3.36 -1.46
N ILE A 305 13.31 3.82 -1.26
CA ILE A 305 14.11 3.56 -0.07
C ILE A 305 14.59 4.88 0.53
N PHE A 306 14.38 5.03 1.83
CA PHE A 306 14.89 6.15 2.62
C PHE A 306 15.77 5.62 3.76
N GLU A 307 16.90 6.26 4.01
CA GLU A 307 17.80 5.94 5.12
C GLU A 307 17.84 7.11 6.10
N LYS A 308 17.59 6.84 7.38
CA LYS A 308 17.63 7.86 8.43
C LYS A 308 19.06 8.33 8.66
N ALA A 309 19.24 9.61 8.94
CA ALA A 309 20.55 10.20 9.24
C ALA A 309 21.23 9.50 10.41
N LYS A 310 22.57 9.62 10.46
CA LYS A 310 23.39 9.02 11.54
C LYS A 310 23.21 9.71 12.90
N ASN A 311 22.75 10.96 12.89
CA ASN A 311 22.58 11.79 14.11
C ASN A 311 21.16 12.27 14.25
#